data_b377fae584485d4412b3aae4008a0eb8
#
_entry.id   b377fae584485d4412b3aae4008a0eb8
#
_cell.length_a   1.000
_cell.length_b   1.000
_cell.length_c   1.000
_cell.angle_alpha   90.00
_cell.angle_beta   90.00
_cell.angle_gamma   90.00
#
_symmetry.space_group_name_H-M   'P 1'
#
loop_
_entity.id
_entity.type
_entity.pdbx_description
1 polymer ?
#
loop_
_entity_poly.entity_id
_entity_poly.type
_entity_poly.pdbx_seq_one_letter_code
_entity_poly.pdbx_strand_id
1 'polypeptide(L)'
;KNMRLDWSVNATYNENKVTQLSRVTDPKSPGVLVGGIGGGIGNTIQVHQVGYATFTYFVLDQQYDANGTMIQVGEQATIDVNNDGVINTSDKWKDVHAFKDINGDGIINVADRYYAGQAAPKVFLGTALNFTYKKWFAGFSMRSELGATIYNNIHSNSATFQTIDGTKKYLNNISSLYYE
;
A
#
# COMPACT_ATOMS: atom_id res chain seq x y z
N LYS A 1 -10.97 51.52 14.74
CA LYS A 1 -11.04 50.28 13.92
C LYS A 1 -10.76 49.10 14.86
N ASN A 2 -11.79 48.30 15.18
CA ASN A 2 -11.70 47.24 16.17
C ASN A 2 -11.75 45.85 15.48
N MET A 3 -11.21 45.74 14.28
CA MET A 3 -11.16 44.48 13.52
C MET A 3 -9.73 44.19 13.05
N ARG A 4 -9.28 42.98 13.27
CA ARG A 4 -7.98 42.47 12.84
C ARG A 4 -8.16 41.05 12.25
N LEU A 5 -7.56 40.80 11.10
CA LEU A 5 -7.50 39.52 10.46
C LEU A 5 -6.03 39.21 10.16
N ASP A 6 -5.52 38.13 10.73
CA ASP A 6 -4.22 37.60 10.44
C ASP A 6 -4.40 36.26 9.75
N TRP A 7 -3.90 36.14 8.52
CA TRP A 7 -3.95 34.91 7.75
C TRP A 7 -2.57 34.54 7.26
N SER A 8 -2.17 33.33 7.53
CA SER A 8 -0.92 32.74 7.06
C SER A 8 -1.18 31.47 6.27
N VAL A 9 -0.45 31.28 5.21
CA VAL A 9 -0.47 30.08 4.37
C VAL A 9 0.96 29.67 4.12
N ASN A 10 1.24 28.37 4.24
CA ASN A 10 2.48 27.77 3.78
C ASN A 10 2.19 26.59 2.88
N ALA A 11 3.05 26.38 1.90
CA ALA A 11 3.02 25.23 1.01
C ALA A 11 4.44 24.73 0.80
N THR A 12 4.63 23.43 0.92
CA THR A 12 5.92 22.78 0.67
C THR A 12 5.70 21.62 -0.30
N TYR A 13 6.47 21.59 -1.37
CA TYR A 13 6.55 20.46 -2.27
C TYR A 13 7.86 19.71 -2.02
N ASN A 14 7.77 18.39 -1.84
CA ASN A 14 8.91 17.51 -1.63
C ASN A 14 8.80 16.30 -2.56
N GLU A 15 9.84 16.06 -3.33
CA GLU A 15 9.99 14.87 -4.16
C GLU A 15 11.36 14.28 -3.95
N ASN A 16 11.40 12.99 -3.70
CA ASN A 16 12.65 12.25 -3.60
C ASN A 16 12.69 11.14 -4.65
N LYS A 17 13.89 10.75 -5.03
CA LYS A 17 14.14 9.71 -6.02
C LYS A 17 15.43 8.99 -5.69
N VAL A 18 15.38 7.68 -5.63
CA VAL A 18 16.57 6.85 -5.48
C VAL A 18 17.38 6.93 -6.77
N THR A 19 18.61 7.38 -6.69
CA THR A 19 19.51 7.50 -7.85
C THR A 19 20.43 6.31 -7.98
N GLN A 20 20.79 5.67 -6.88
CA GLN A 20 21.66 4.50 -6.85
C GLN A 20 21.43 3.68 -5.58
N LEU A 21 21.40 2.35 -5.70
CA LEU A 21 21.26 1.42 -4.57
C LEU A 21 22.56 0.69 -4.23
N SER A 22 23.39 0.42 -5.23
CA SER A 22 24.67 -0.26 -5.04
C SER A 22 25.69 0.24 -6.05
N ARG A 23 26.97 -0.13 -5.85
CA ARG A 23 28.04 0.20 -6.82
C ARG A 23 27.89 -0.53 -8.15
N VAL A 24 27.25 -1.71 -8.13
CA VAL A 24 26.96 -2.50 -9.33
C VAL A 24 25.45 -2.41 -9.58
N THR A 25 25.07 -1.85 -10.70
CA THR A 25 23.68 -1.76 -11.12
C THR A 25 23.32 -3.01 -11.88
N ASP A 26 22.44 -3.83 -11.33
CA ASP A 26 21.78 -4.91 -12.05
C ASP A 26 20.46 -4.38 -12.63
N PRO A 27 20.33 -4.25 -13.96
CA PRO A 27 19.10 -3.76 -14.59
C PRO A 27 17.89 -4.67 -14.36
N LYS A 28 18.12 -5.93 -13.99
CA LYS A 28 17.07 -6.93 -13.71
C LYS A 28 16.68 -6.99 -12.23
N SER A 29 17.41 -6.31 -11.37
CA SER A 29 17.09 -6.31 -9.95
C SER A 29 15.77 -5.57 -9.69
N PRO A 30 14.79 -6.20 -9.03
CA PRO A 30 13.55 -5.55 -8.63
C PRO A 30 13.77 -4.49 -7.54
N GLY A 31 15.01 -4.25 -7.11
CA GLY A 31 15.35 -3.36 -6.01
C GLY A 31 15.44 -4.08 -4.67
N VAL A 32 15.45 -3.32 -3.58
CA VAL A 32 15.48 -3.85 -2.22
C VAL A 32 14.07 -3.86 -1.66
N LEU A 33 13.52 -5.04 -1.49
CA LEU A 33 12.17 -5.22 -0.93
C LEU A 33 12.17 -4.90 0.57
N VAL A 34 11.23 -4.08 1.00
CA VAL A 34 11.07 -3.59 2.38
C VAL A 34 9.59 -3.53 2.77
N GLY A 35 9.30 -3.05 3.98
CA GLY A 35 7.91 -2.89 4.43
C GLY A 35 7.25 -4.22 4.74
N GLY A 36 7.88 -5.05 5.60
CA GLY A 36 7.33 -6.33 6.02
C GLY A 36 5.97 -6.17 6.70
N ILE A 37 5.01 -7.01 6.31
CA ILE A 37 3.67 -7.11 6.90
C ILE A 37 3.40 -8.53 7.38
N GLY A 38 2.50 -8.68 8.34
CA GLY A 38 1.98 -9.99 8.73
C GLY A 38 0.97 -10.48 7.70
N GLY A 39 1.24 -11.61 7.08
CA GLY A 39 0.40 -12.17 6.01
C GLY A 39 0.77 -11.67 4.61
N GLY A 40 0.10 -12.21 3.61
CA GLY A 40 0.34 -11.90 2.20
C GLY A 40 1.49 -12.66 1.55
N ILE A 41 1.55 -12.59 0.22
CA ILE A 41 2.60 -13.23 -0.57
C ILE A 41 3.88 -12.42 -0.43
N GLY A 42 4.95 -13.07 0.06
CA GLY A 42 6.30 -12.48 0.18
C GLY A 42 6.48 -11.47 1.29
N ASN A 43 5.48 -11.24 2.13
CA ASN A 43 5.54 -10.42 3.37
C ASN A 43 6.12 -9.00 3.24
N THR A 44 6.37 -8.51 2.03
CA THR A 44 6.89 -7.17 1.76
C THR A 44 6.00 -6.45 0.75
N ILE A 45 5.68 -5.18 1.03
CA ILE A 45 4.77 -4.36 0.22
C ILE A 45 5.43 -3.11 -0.35
N GLN A 46 6.69 -2.87 -0.04
CA GLN A 46 7.42 -1.69 -0.50
C GLN A 46 8.76 -2.09 -1.10
N VAL A 47 9.32 -1.17 -1.88
CA VAL A 47 10.61 -1.35 -2.53
C VAL A 47 11.42 -0.06 -2.53
N HIS A 48 12.74 -0.19 -2.39
CA HIS A 48 13.69 0.83 -2.78
C HIS A 48 14.25 0.45 -4.15
N GLN A 49 13.90 1.21 -5.18
CA GLN A 49 14.37 1.00 -6.54
C GLN A 49 14.84 2.30 -7.17
N VAL A 50 15.88 2.19 -8.00
CA VAL A 50 16.39 3.32 -8.77
C VAL A 50 15.29 3.87 -9.68
N GLY A 51 15.11 5.17 -9.66
CA GLY A 51 14.08 5.84 -10.44
C GLY A 51 12.80 6.14 -9.69
N TYR A 52 12.57 5.54 -8.54
CA TYR A 52 11.37 5.70 -7.70
C TYR A 52 11.69 6.36 -6.36
N ALA A 53 10.66 6.85 -5.69
CA ALA A 53 10.79 7.34 -4.32
C ALA A 53 11.14 6.21 -3.35
N THR A 54 11.75 6.54 -2.22
CA THR A 54 11.95 5.58 -1.13
C THR A 54 10.60 5.13 -0.59
N PHE A 55 10.49 3.86 -0.17
CA PHE A 55 9.24 3.27 0.33
C PHE A 55 8.08 3.36 -0.66
N THR A 56 8.36 3.22 -1.95
CA THR A 56 7.32 3.06 -2.96
C THR A 56 6.61 1.73 -2.76
N TYR A 57 5.28 1.72 -2.79
CA TYR A 57 4.49 0.50 -2.70
C TYR A 57 4.67 -0.32 -3.98
N PHE A 58 4.98 -1.59 -3.80
CA PHE A 58 5.26 -2.56 -4.85
C PHE A 58 4.50 -3.84 -4.53
N VAL A 59 3.32 -3.97 -5.14
CA VAL A 59 2.29 -4.94 -4.76
C VAL A 59 1.70 -5.62 -5.99
N LEU A 60 1.08 -6.79 -5.78
CA LEU A 60 0.29 -7.46 -6.80
C LEU A 60 -1.03 -6.73 -7.01
N ASP A 61 -1.55 -6.72 -8.24
CA ASP A 61 -2.84 -6.14 -8.60
C ASP A 61 -3.93 -7.22 -8.56
N GLN A 62 -4.94 -7.02 -7.72
CA GLN A 62 -6.08 -7.93 -7.58
C GLN A 62 -7.01 -7.80 -8.79
N GLN A 63 -7.49 -8.93 -9.31
CA GLN A 63 -8.53 -8.94 -10.33
C GLN A 63 -9.92 -8.86 -9.71
N TYR A 64 -10.79 -8.10 -10.36
CA TYR A 64 -12.20 -7.97 -10.00
C TYR A 64 -13.08 -8.28 -11.22
N ASP A 65 -14.27 -8.82 -10.98
CA ASP A 65 -15.29 -8.99 -12.00
C ASP A 65 -15.97 -7.66 -12.36
N ALA A 66 -16.93 -7.72 -13.30
CA ALA A 66 -17.68 -6.55 -13.73
C ALA A 66 -18.54 -5.90 -12.64
N ASN A 67 -18.81 -6.62 -11.55
CA ASN A 67 -19.61 -6.16 -10.40
C ASN A 67 -18.72 -5.61 -9.27
N GLY A 68 -17.39 -5.70 -9.41
CA GLY A 68 -16.44 -5.29 -8.40
C GLY A 68 -16.15 -6.34 -7.34
N THR A 69 -16.57 -7.59 -7.54
CA THR A 69 -16.28 -8.72 -6.66
C THR A 69 -14.90 -9.28 -6.99
N MET A 70 -14.11 -9.60 -5.97
CA MET A 70 -12.79 -10.22 -6.15
C MET A 70 -12.90 -11.58 -6.82
N ILE A 71 -12.14 -11.80 -7.88
CA ILE A 71 -12.07 -13.10 -8.54
C ILE A 71 -11.21 -14.02 -7.68
N GLN A 72 -11.76 -15.21 -7.39
CA GLN A 72 -11.03 -16.29 -6.71
C GLN A 72 -10.55 -17.32 -7.73
N VAL A 73 -9.35 -17.82 -7.57
CA VAL A 73 -8.85 -18.95 -8.36
C VAL A 73 -9.14 -20.26 -7.67
N GLY A 74 -9.65 -21.22 -8.43
CA GLY A 74 -9.82 -22.60 -7.96
C GLY A 74 -8.49 -23.31 -7.67
N GLU A 75 -8.53 -24.60 -7.39
CA GLU A 75 -7.48 -25.46 -6.84
C GLU A 75 -6.11 -25.51 -7.58
N GLN A 76 -5.93 -24.84 -8.71
CA GLN A 76 -4.65 -24.85 -9.42
C GLN A 76 -3.76 -23.72 -8.91
N ALA A 77 -2.59 -24.10 -8.43
CA ALA A 77 -1.54 -23.13 -8.12
C ALA A 77 -1.11 -22.43 -9.41
N THR A 78 -1.52 -21.17 -9.56
CA THR A 78 -1.00 -20.24 -10.56
C THR A 78 -0.08 -19.22 -9.92
N ILE A 79 0.17 -19.36 -8.61
CA ILE A 79 0.93 -18.42 -7.79
C ILE A 79 2.12 -19.16 -7.19
N ASP A 80 3.30 -18.65 -7.43
CA ASP A 80 4.52 -19.03 -6.72
C ASP A 80 4.52 -18.37 -5.33
N VAL A 81 4.05 -19.11 -4.34
CA VAL A 81 3.86 -18.61 -2.97
C VAL A 81 5.17 -18.45 -2.22
N ASN A 82 6.14 -19.33 -2.50
CA ASN A 82 7.43 -19.33 -1.82
C ASN A 82 8.51 -18.53 -2.56
N ASN A 83 8.20 -18.00 -3.76
CA ASN A 83 9.09 -17.24 -4.63
C ASN A 83 10.36 -18.03 -5.05
N ASP A 84 10.24 -19.33 -5.26
CA ASP A 84 11.35 -20.16 -5.73
C ASP A 84 11.45 -20.22 -7.27
N GLY A 85 10.51 -19.61 -7.98
CA GLY A 85 10.43 -19.54 -9.43
C GLY A 85 9.80 -20.79 -10.07
N VAL A 86 9.25 -21.71 -9.28
CA VAL A 86 8.64 -22.95 -9.76
C VAL A 86 7.29 -23.19 -9.11
N ILE A 87 6.22 -23.17 -9.88
CA ILE A 87 4.89 -23.53 -9.39
C ILE A 87 4.79 -25.06 -9.22
N ASN A 88 4.58 -25.50 -8.01
CA ASN A 88 4.46 -26.90 -7.65
C ASN A 88 3.40 -27.14 -6.55
N THR A 89 3.36 -28.36 -6.03
CA THR A 89 2.38 -28.73 -5.00
C THR A 89 2.56 -28.02 -3.66
N SER A 90 3.72 -27.41 -3.42
CA SER A 90 3.97 -26.62 -2.21
C SER A 90 3.28 -25.26 -2.26
N ASP A 91 2.92 -24.79 -3.47
CA ASP A 91 2.26 -23.50 -3.72
C ASP A 91 0.72 -23.61 -3.73
N LYS A 92 0.19 -24.79 -3.41
CA LYS A 92 -1.26 -25.02 -3.39
C LYS A 92 -1.91 -24.28 -2.22
N TRP A 93 -2.56 -23.18 -2.54
CA TRP A 93 -3.49 -22.54 -1.63
C TRP A 93 -4.90 -22.73 -2.16
N LYS A 94 -5.78 -23.22 -1.32
CA LYS A 94 -7.23 -23.21 -1.60
C LYS A 94 -7.73 -21.79 -1.42
N ASP A 95 -8.57 -21.36 -2.33
CA ASP A 95 -9.28 -20.07 -2.26
C ASP A 95 -8.36 -18.83 -2.26
N VAL A 96 -7.37 -18.81 -3.14
CA VAL A 96 -6.51 -17.63 -3.33
C VAL A 96 -7.14 -16.69 -4.35
N HIS A 97 -7.19 -15.40 -4.03
CA HIS A 97 -7.64 -14.36 -4.94
C HIS A 97 -6.79 -14.31 -6.20
N ALA A 98 -7.43 -14.10 -7.36
CA ALA A 98 -6.72 -13.97 -8.62
C ALA A 98 -5.99 -12.63 -8.70
N PHE A 99 -4.71 -12.68 -8.99
CA PHE A 99 -3.89 -11.50 -9.30
C PHE A 99 -3.68 -11.38 -10.81
N LYS A 100 -3.35 -10.17 -11.27
CA LYS A 100 -3.02 -9.93 -12.67
C LYS A 100 -1.62 -10.45 -12.97
N ASP A 101 -1.54 -11.26 -14.00
CA ASP A 101 -0.28 -11.62 -14.66
C ASP A 101 0.10 -10.44 -15.57
N ILE A 102 1.00 -9.59 -15.10
CA ILE A 102 1.38 -8.35 -15.80
C ILE A 102 2.35 -8.64 -16.94
N ASN A 103 3.23 -9.62 -16.76
CA ASN A 103 4.22 -9.97 -17.76
C ASN A 103 3.72 -11.03 -18.78
N GLY A 104 2.58 -11.70 -18.49
CA GLY A 104 1.95 -12.67 -19.39
C GLY A 104 2.65 -14.04 -19.46
N ASP A 105 3.42 -14.40 -18.44
CA ASP A 105 4.16 -15.68 -18.40
C ASP A 105 3.37 -16.85 -17.79
N GLY A 106 2.18 -16.57 -17.25
CA GLY A 106 1.29 -17.54 -16.61
C GLY A 106 1.66 -17.86 -15.16
N ILE A 107 2.64 -17.17 -14.58
CA ILE A 107 3.15 -17.40 -13.23
C ILE A 107 3.06 -16.10 -12.43
N ILE A 108 2.26 -16.08 -11.38
CA ILE A 108 2.16 -14.89 -10.51
C ILE A 108 3.28 -14.87 -9.48
N ASN A 109 4.19 -13.92 -9.64
CA ASN A 109 5.36 -13.76 -8.77
C ASN A 109 5.77 -12.30 -8.60
N VAL A 110 6.99 -12.03 -8.14
CA VAL A 110 7.49 -10.66 -7.91
C VAL A 110 7.52 -9.82 -9.20
N ALA A 111 7.64 -10.45 -10.38
CA ALA A 111 7.65 -9.74 -11.66
C ALA A 111 6.27 -9.15 -12.04
N ASP A 112 5.18 -9.64 -11.41
CA ASP A 112 3.81 -9.15 -11.61
C ASP A 112 3.41 -8.06 -10.64
N ARG A 113 4.33 -7.60 -9.81
CA ARG A 113 4.06 -6.46 -8.92
C ARG A 113 4.15 -5.15 -9.68
N TYR A 114 3.33 -4.21 -9.29
CA TYR A 114 3.33 -2.85 -9.85
C TYR A 114 3.58 -1.80 -8.77
N TYR A 115 3.95 -0.59 -9.21
CA TYR A 115 4.23 0.54 -8.33
C TYR A 115 2.92 1.29 -8.02
N ALA A 116 2.37 1.08 -6.84
CA ALA A 116 1.07 1.60 -6.42
C ALA A 116 1.12 3.00 -5.79
N GLY A 117 2.28 3.63 -5.79
CA GLY A 117 2.47 4.97 -5.20
C GLY A 117 3.50 4.99 -4.09
N GLN A 118 3.72 6.14 -3.51
CA GLN A 118 4.72 6.36 -2.44
C GLN A 118 4.07 6.62 -1.09
N ALA A 119 4.75 6.19 -0.01
CA ALA A 119 4.26 6.40 1.35
C ALA A 119 4.35 7.88 1.79
N ALA A 120 5.39 8.59 1.37
CA ALA A 120 5.58 9.99 1.75
C ALA A 120 4.70 10.93 0.94
N PRO A 121 4.04 11.93 1.57
CA PRO A 121 3.32 12.97 0.86
C PRO A 121 4.26 13.80 -0.03
N LYS A 122 3.74 14.25 -1.17
CA LYS A 122 4.46 15.18 -2.05
C LYS A 122 4.20 16.63 -1.69
N VAL A 123 3.01 16.94 -1.21
CA VAL A 123 2.61 18.31 -0.90
C VAL A 123 2.15 18.41 0.55
N PHE A 124 2.69 19.38 1.25
CA PHE A 124 2.27 19.77 2.59
C PHE A 124 1.69 21.17 2.51
N LEU A 125 0.45 21.34 2.94
CA LEU A 125 -0.21 22.62 3.01
C LEU A 125 -0.54 22.94 4.46
N GLY A 126 -0.29 24.17 4.89
CA GLY A 126 -0.66 24.65 6.19
C GLY A 126 -1.36 26.00 6.05
N THR A 127 -2.41 26.24 6.83
CA THR A 127 -3.03 27.54 6.93
C THR A 127 -3.44 27.81 8.36
N ALA A 128 -3.26 29.05 8.79
CA ALA A 128 -3.77 29.52 10.07
C ALA A 128 -4.43 30.88 9.87
N LEU A 129 -5.60 31.04 10.43
CA LEU A 129 -6.39 32.27 10.37
C LEU A 129 -6.81 32.66 11.78
N ASN A 130 -6.54 33.91 12.14
CA ASN A 130 -6.98 34.52 13.39
C ASN A 130 -7.79 35.79 13.09
N PHE A 131 -8.98 35.87 13.65
CA PHE A 131 -9.88 36.96 13.48
C PHE A 131 -10.24 37.56 14.84
N THR A 132 -10.11 38.85 14.96
CA THR A 132 -10.49 39.60 16.15
C THR A 132 -11.45 40.72 15.77
N TYR A 133 -12.57 40.81 16.44
CA TYR A 133 -13.52 41.89 16.27
C TYR A 133 -14.06 42.32 17.64
N LYS A 134 -13.75 43.56 18.05
CA LYS A 134 -14.08 44.08 19.35
C LYS A 134 -13.59 43.14 20.49
N LYS A 135 -14.53 42.47 21.17
CA LYS A 135 -14.27 41.49 22.23
C LYS A 135 -14.31 40.04 21.75
N TRP A 136 -14.57 39.80 20.46
CA TRP A 136 -14.67 38.47 19.88
C TRP A 136 -13.34 38.08 19.27
N PHE A 137 -12.95 36.83 19.52
CA PHE A 137 -11.79 36.18 18.90
C PHE A 137 -12.22 34.85 18.31
N ALA A 138 -11.80 34.59 17.11
CA ALA A 138 -11.95 33.28 16.47
C ALA A 138 -10.65 32.93 15.71
N GLY A 139 -10.21 31.69 15.81
CA GLY A 139 -9.05 31.23 15.10
C GLY A 139 -9.20 29.76 14.71
N PHE A 140 -8.61 29.40 13.59
CA PHE A 140 -8.43 28.00 13.20
C PHE A 140 -7.07 27.79 12.55
N SER A 141 -6.57 26.56 12.63
CA SER A 141 -5.42 26.11 11.86
C SER A 141 -5.74 24.79 11.19
N MET A 142 -5.25 24.60 9.97
CA MET A 142 -5.45 23.39 9.20
C MET A 142 -4.11 22.97 8.58
N ARG A 143 -3.88 21.66 8.55
CA ARG A 143 -2.77 21.02 7.80
C ARG A 143 -3.34 19.99 6.87
N SER A 144 -2.79 19.91 5.66
CA SER A 144 -3.12 18.90 4.66
C SER A 144 -1.86 18.29 4.09
N GLU A 145 -1.90 17.01 3.84
CA GLU A 145 -0.84 16.21 3.23
C GLU A 145 -1.43 15.52 1.99
N LEU A 146 -0.82 15.74 0.82
CA LEU A 146 -1.35 15.24 -0.44
C LEU A 146 -0.32 14.38 -1.17
N GLY A 147 -0.81 13.38 -1.89
CA GLY A 147 0.02 12.49 -2.72
C GLY A 147 0.71 11.37 -1.94
N ALA A 148 0.27 11.09 -0.69
CA ALA A 148 0.65 9.89 0.03
C ALA A 148 -0.26 8.72 -0.33
N THR A 149 0.31 7.53 -0.42
CA THR A 149 -0.41 6.26 -0.47
C THR A 149 -0.30 5.57 0.88
N ILE A 150 -1.40 5.03 1.40
CA ILE A 150 -1.44 4.36 2.70
C ILE A 150 -1.92 2.92 2.51
N TYR A 151 -1.17 1.97 3.04
CA TYR A 151 -1.59 0.58 3.11
C TYR A 151 -2.36 0.31 4.40
N ASN A 152 -3.58 -0.22 4.27
CA ASN A 152 -4.41 -0.57 5.43
C ASN A 152 -4.06 -1.97 5.95
N ASN A 153 -3.01 -2.06 6.75
CA ASN A 153 -2.54 -3.32 7.32
C ASN A 153 -3.55 -3.97 8.27
N ILE A 154 -4.37 -3.19 8.97
CA ILE A 154 -5.41 -3.71 9.86
C ILE A 154 -6.46 -4.46 9.06
N HIS A 155 -6.92 -3.87 7.96
CA HIS A 155 -7.90 -4.48 7.08
C HIS A 155 -7.34 -5.76 6.43
N SER A 156 -6.13 -5.71 5.91
CA SER A 156 -5.45 -6.86 5.32
C SER A 156 -5.27 -8.02 6.30
N ASN A 157 -4.84 -7.75 7.53
CA ASN A 157 -4.66 -8.78 8.55
C ASN A 157 -5.98 -9.37 9.06
N SER A 158 -7.06 -8.61 9.08
CA SER A 158 -8.37 -9.10 9.54
C SER A 158 -9.10 -9.94 8.49
N ALA A 159 -8.63 -9.94 7.24
CA ALA A 159 -9.17 -10.76 6.16
C ALA A 159 -8.47 -12.11 5.98
N THR A 160 -7.55 -12.50 6.87
CA THR A 160 -6.82 -13.77 6.74
C THR A 160 -7.52 -14.90 7.49
N PHE A 161 -7.58 -16.10 6.87
CA PHE A 161 -8.16 -17.33 7.44
C PHE A 161 -7.54 -17.70 8.81
N GLN A 162 -6.27 -17.42 9.02
CA GLN A 162 -5.59 -17.67 10.31
C GLN A 162 -6.22 -16.97 11.51
N THR A 163 -7.05 -15.97 11.28
CA THR A 163 -7.81 -15.28 12.32
C THR A 163 -9.05 -16.07 12.76
N ILE A 164 -9.52 -17.03 11.92
CA ILE A 164 -10.71 -17.86 12.16
C ILE A 164 -10.34 -19.24 12.66
N ASP A 165 -9.15 -19.75 12.31
CA ASP A 165 -8.69 -21.07 12.70
C ASP A 165 -8.50 -21.14 14.23
N GLY A 166 -9.27 -22.01 14.88
CA GLY A 166 -9.51 -22.15 16.32
C GLY A 166 -8.33 -22.31 17.26
N THR A 167 -7.10 -22.09 16.81
CA THR A 167 -5.88 -22.14 17.63
C THR A 167 -5.54 -20.81 18.29
N LYS A 168 -6.08 -19.69 17.81
CA LYS A 168 -5.92 -18.37 18.42
C LYS A 168 -7.30 -17.83 18.80
N LYS A 169 -7.49 -17.56 20.10
CA LYS A 169 -8.74 -17.05 20.67
C LYS A 169 -9.28 -15.86 19.86
N TYR A 170 -10.50 -16.02 19.41
CA TYR A 170 -11.25 -15.14 18.55
C TYR A 170 -11.32 -13.71 19.06
N LEU A 171 -10.88 -12.79 18.23
CA LEU A 171 -11.37 -11.43 18.25
C LEU A 171 -12.43 -11.38 17.13
N ASN A 172 -13.61 -10.92 17.44
CA ASN A 172 -14.78 -10.79 16.54
C ASN A 172 -14.56 -9.74 15.42
N ASN A 173 -13.36 -9.64 14.86
CA ASN A 173 -12.90 -8.59 13.96
C ASN A 173 -12.48 -9.16 12.60
N ILE A 174 -13.30 -10.05 12.05
CA ILE A 174 -13.11 -10.49 10.67
C ILE A 174 -13.65 -9.42 9.74
N SER A 175 -12.88 -9.08 8.72
CA SER A 175 -13.34 -8.19 7.66
C SER A 175 -14.50 -8.82 6.89
N SER A 176 -15.49 -8.02 6.49
CA SER A 176 -16.57 -8.46 5.60
C SER A 176 -16.06 -9.04 4.28
N LEU A 177 -14.90 -8.60 3.81
CA LEU A 177 -14.24 -9.12 2.63
C LEU A 177 -13.90 -10.63 2.68
N TYR A 178 -13.94 -11.23 3.86
CA TYR A 178 -13.73 -12.68 3.97
C TYR A 178 -14.95 -13.49 3.49
N TYR A 179 -16.13 -12.88 3.48
CA TYR A 179 -17.39 -13.52 3.11
C TYR A 179 -17.85 -13.15 1.70
N GLU A 180 -17.17 -12.27 1.02
CA GLU A 180 -17.41 -11.89 -0.38
C GLU A 180 -16.51 -12.68 -1.33
#